data_1af1ff92c01f47008dda8aa0cbe64b18
#
_entry.id   1af1ff92c01f47008dda8aa0cbe64b18
#
_cell.length_a   1.000
_cell.length_b   1.000
_cell.length_c   1.000
_cell.angle_alpha   90.00
_cell.angle_beta   90.00
_cell.angle_gamma   90.00
#
_symmetry.space_group_name_H-M   'P 1'
#
loop_
_entity.id
_entity.type
_entity.pdbx_description
1 polymer ?
#
loop_
_entity_poly.entity_id
_entity_poly.type
_entity_poly.pdbx_seq_one_letter_code
_entity_poly.pdbx_strand_id
1 'polypeptide(L)'
;MTDKNTFYNMLKSNAESQPDAVAVVYDTMKVTYAKLFDDVTKKALHFQKFEGKRIAIFGPASYRWIVNMFGTIVAGKELALVDFFLPHDSRVDLLKKTEVNYTLTSTNQYILSDENSIIISSAEKDNVDGLIYDENTQEGDIIMFTATANECDKPVVLSVDNILNAVMAINSRVECTSDDIVLAQIPLHNEFGFIYSLIWPLYNGAMVCIGRGLRHVDADTYYYNPTILIGTPSMIDYQRAISGFNKELNTIIIGGASCPFRLFENLCDSDLKVYNIYGMT
;
A
#
# COMPACT_ATOMS: atom_id res chain seq x y z
N MET A 1 -11.87 -14.68 -17.36
CA MET A 1 -11.32 -13.92 -16.23
C MET A 1 -9.86 -13.67 -16.57
N THR A 2 -9.45 -12.41 -16.58
CA THR A 2 -8.03 -12.04 -16.77
C THR A 2 -7.24 -12.62 -15.60
N ASP A 3 -6.15 -13.32 -15.91
CA ASP A 3 -5.30 -13.93 -14.89
C ASP A 3 -4.61 -12.80 -14.08
N LYS A 4 -4.85 -12.72 -12.77
CA LYS A 4 -4.30 -11.68 -11.89
C LYS A 4 -2.86 -12.01 -11.49
N ASN A 5 -2.02 -12.31 -12.45
CA ASN A 5 -0.62 -12.70 -12.26
C ASN A 5 0.37 -11.51 -12.24
N THR A 6 -0.11 -10.28 -12.47
CA THR A 6 0.64 -9.03 -12.38
C THR A 6 -0.22 -7.97 -11.73
N PHE A 7 0.38 -6.88 -11.26
CA PHE A 7 -0.40 -5.75 -10.72
C PHE A 7 -1.23 -5.06 -11.79
N TYR A 8 -0.70 -4.96 -13.00
CA TYR A 8 -1.47 -4.46 -14.14
C TYR A 8 -2.72 -5.29 -14.38
N ASN A 9 -2.58 -6.62 -14.50
CA ASN A 9 -3.71 -7.53 -14.73
C ASN A 9 -4.69 -7.55 -13.54
N MET A 10 -4.20 -7.46 -12.32
CA MET A 10 -5.02 -7.33 -11.11
C MET A 10 -5.93 -6.09 -11.19
N LEU A 11 -5.35 -4.93 -11.48
CA LEU A 11 -6.11 -3.67 -11.58
C LEU A 11 -7.04 -3.67 -12.80
N LYS A 12 -6.58 -4.17 -13.96
CA LYS A 12 -7.38 -4.31 -15.18
C LYS A 12 -8.60 -5.18 -14.96
N SER A 13 -8.42 -6.37 -14.37
CA SER A 13 -9.52 -7.31 -14.08
C SER A 13 -10.61 -6.68 -13.22
N ASN A 14 -10.24 -5.91 -12.19
CA ASN A 14 -11.21 -5.23 -11.34
C ASN A 14 -11.86 -4.03 -12.05
N ALA A 15 -11.10 -3.27 -12.85
CA ALA A 15 -11.64 -2.18 -13.66
C ALA A 15 -12.65 -2.67 -14.73
N GLU A 16 -12.45 -3.87 -15.28
CA GLU A 16 -13.37 -4.48 -16.25
C GLU A 16 -14.62 -5.10 -15.58
N SER A 17 -14.45 -5.76 -14.43
CA SER A 17 -15.55 -6.47 -13.76
C SER A 17 -16.44 -5.54 -12.92
N GLN A 18 -15.88 -4.47 -12.35
CA GLN A 18 -16.59 -3.54 -11.47
C GLN A 18 -16.06 -2.09 -11.63
N PRO A 19 -16.20 -1.49 -12.82
CA PRO A 19 -15.57 -0.20 -13.17
C PRO A 19 -15.95 0.94 -12.23
N ASP A 20 -17.20 0.98 -11.77
CA ASP A 20 -17.77 2.05 -10.95
C ASP A 20 -17.61 1.78 -9.43
N ALA A 21 -17.17 0.58 -9.02
CA ALA A 21 -16.90 0.31 -7.62
C ALA A 21 -15.73 1.15 -7.12
N VAL A 22 -15.84 1.64 -5.88
CA VAL A 22 -14.79 2.46 -5.26
C VAL A 22 -13.61 1.58 -4.86
N ALA A 23 -12.45 1.84 -5.42
CA ALA A 23 -11.19 1.14 -5.11
C ALA A 23 -10.47 1.81 -3.93
N VAL A 24 -10.38 3.14 -3.94
CA VAL A 24 -9.61 3.90 -2.94
C VAL A 24 -10.42 5.11 -2.46
N VAL A 25 -10.42 5.31 -1.14
CA VAL A 25 -10.90 6.54 -0.51
C VAL A 25 -9.72 7.24 0.16
N TYR A 26 -9.52 8.51 -0.17
CA TYR A 26 -8.51 9.35 0.45
C TYR A 26 -9.15 10.69 0.82
N ASP A 27 -9.22 10.97 2.11
CA ASP A 27 -9.99 12.10 2.64
C ASP A 27 -11.44 12.06 2.12
N THR A 28 -11.91 13.04 1.39
CA THR A 28 -13.25 13.07 0.78
C THR A 28 -13.30 12.51 -0.64
N MET A 29 -12.14 12.23 -1.24
CA MET A 29 -12.03 11.74 -2.61
C MET A 29 -12.32 10.24 -2.67
N LYS A 30 -13.29 9.85 -3.50
CA LYS A 30 -13.58 8.47 -3.85
C LYS A 30 -13.11 8.19 -5.28
N VAL A 31 -12.27 7.19 -5.44
CA VAL A 31 -11.68 6.80 -6.73
C VAL A 31 -12.17 5.41 -7.10
N THR A 32 -12.74 5.28 -8.29
CA THR A 32 -13.23 3.99 -8.79
C THR A 32 -12.10 3.11 -9.34
N TYR A 33 -12.37 1.82 -9.51
CA TYR A 33 -11.41 0.89 -10.11
C TYR A 33 -11.04 1.28 -11.53
N ALA A 34 -12.01 1.74 -12.36
CA ALA A 34 -11.73 2.23 -13.70
C ALA A 34 -10.78 3.44 -13.67
N LYS A 35 -11.01 4.38 -12.75
CA LYS A 35 -10.16 5.57 -12.62
C LYS A 35 -8.77 5.23 -12.09
N LEU A 36 -8.66 4.32 -11.10
CA LEU A 36 -7.38 3.87 -10.58
C LEU A 36 -6.55 3.20 -11.68
N PHE A 37 -7.15 2.31 -12.46
CA PHE A 37 -6.47 1.61 -13.56
C PHE A 37 -5.99 2.60 -14.65
N ASP A 38 -6.83 3.56 -15.06
CA ASP A 38 -6.47 4.59 -16.02
C ASP A 38 -5.29 5.45 -15.53
N ASP A 39 -5.35 5.92 -14.28
CA ASP A 39 -4.28 6.75 -13.70
C ASP A 39 -2.96 5.98 -13.56
N VAL A 40 -3.01 4.71 -13.14
CA VAL A 40 -1.82 3.86 -13.04
C VAL A 40 -1.22 3.61 -14.41
N THR A 41 -2.03 3.30 -15.42
CA THR A 41 -1.55 3.05 -16.79
C THR A 41 -0.88 4.29 -17.38
N LYS A 42 -1.48 5.47 -17.23
CA LYS A 42 -0.89 6.74 -17.66
C LYS A 42 0.43 7.01 -16.94
N LYS A 43 0.47 6.76 -15.64
CA LYS A 43 1.67 6.94 -14.85
C LYS A 43 2.78 5.95 -15.25
N ALA A 44 2.45 4.71 -15.54
CA ALA A 44 3.40 3.73 -16.07
C ALA A 44 4.02 4.18 -17.39
N LEU A 45 3.20 4.62 -18.35
CA LEU A 45 3.68 5.18 -19.62
C LEU A 45 4.59 6.41 -19.44
N HIS A 46 4.30 7.25 -18.45
CA HIS A 46 5.16 8.37 -18.11
C HIS A 46 6.51 7.91 -17.57
N PHE A 47 6.53 6.97 -16.62
CA PHE A 47 7.77 6.46 -16.01
C PHE A 47 8.61 5.59 -16.95
N GLN A 48 8.03 4.97 -17.97
CA GLN A 48 8.79 4.30 -19.03
C GLN A 48 9.76 5.23 -19.76
N LYS A 49 9.48 6.55 -19.78
CA LYS A 49 10.35 7.56 -20.40
C LYS A 49 11.57 7.91 -19.53
N PHE A 50 11.55 7.54 -18.26
CA PHE A 50 12.65 7.86 -17.34
C PHE A 50 13.87 6.99 -17.64
N GLU A 51 15.03 7.60 -17.71
CA GLU A 51 16.28 6.87 -17.72
C GLU A 51 16.53 6.22 -16.36
N GLY A 52 17.27 5.11 -16.35
CA GLY A 52 17.55 4.38 -15.13
C GLY A 52 16.44 3.39 -14.74
N LYS A 53 16.74 2.58 -13.75
CA LYS A 53 15.95 1.40 -13.39
C LYS A 53 15.15 1.59 -12.12
N ARG A 54 15.61 2.42 -11.18
CA ARG A 54 15.13 2.40 -9.79
C ARG A 54 14.55 3.74 -9.35
N ILE A 55 13.34 3.71 -8.81
CA ILE A 55 12.62 4.87 -8.30
C ILE A 55 12.29 4.63 -6.83
N ALA A 56 12.61 5.57 -5.95
CA ALA A 56 12.18 5.53 -4.56
C ALA A 56 10.94 6.40 -4.34
N ILE A 57 10.04 5.95 -3.47
CA ILE A 57 8.90 6.73 -3.01
C ILE A 57 8.97 6.87 -1.50
N PHE A 58 8.80 8.09 -1.00
CA PHE A 58 8.61 8.35 0.41
C PHE A 58 7.71 9.56 0.67
N GLY A 59 7.11 9.56 1.86
CA GLY A 59 6.10 10.53 2.26
C GLY A 59 4.83 9.85 2.74
N PRO A 60 3.87 10.61 3.27
CA PRO A 60 2.60 10.08 3.72
C PRO A 60 1.83 9.39 2.59
N ALA A 61 1.15 8.30 2.94
CA ALA A 61 0.26 7.62 2.03
C ALA A 61 -0.83 8.59 1.53
N SER A 62 -1.10 8.52 0.23
CA SER A 62 -2.14 9.31 -0.45
C SER A 62 -2.56 8.58 -1.71
N TYR A 63 -3.64 9.00 -2.34
CA TYR A 63 -4.02 8.42 -3.63
C TYR A 63 -2.90 8.52 -4.67
N ARG A 64 -2.20 9.65 -4.73
CA ARG A 64 -1.07 9.82 -5.65
C ARG A 64 0.12 8.94 -5.31
N TRP A 65 0.37 8.73 -4.02
CA TRP A 65 1.38 7.78 -3.58
C TRP A 65 1.08 6.40 -4.15
N ILE A 66 -0.18 5.94 -4.08
CA ILE A 66 -0.64 4.66 -4.63
C ILE A 66 -0.46 4.61 -6.15
N VAL A 67 -0.89 5.65 -6.88
CA VAL A 67 -0.75 5.71 -8.34
C VAL A 67 0.71 5.70 -8.77
N ASN A 68 1.57 6.45 -8.09
CA ASN A 68 3.00 6.47 -8.41
C ASN A 68 3.69 5.14 -8.07
N MET A 69 3.28 4.50 -6.99
CA MET A 69 3.77 3.19 -6.57
C MET A 69 3.46 2.13 -7.64
N PHE A 70 2.18 1.96 -7.98
CA PHE A 70 1.80 1.01 -9.04
C PHE A 70 2.39 1.40 -10.40
N GLY A 71 2.34 2.69 -10.75
CA GLY A 71 2.89 3.19 -12.02
C GLY A 71 4.38 2.92 -12.18
N THR A 72 5.16 2.96 -11.09
CA THR A 72 6.58 2.61 -11.11
C THR A 72 6.77 1.13 -11.43
N ILE A 73 6.08 0.25 -10.72
CA ILE A 73 6.20 -1.21 -10.89
C ILE A 73 5.72 -1.64 -12.29
N VAL A 74 4.53 -1.17 -12.68
CA VAL A 74 3.92 -1.46 -13.98
C VAL A 74 4.77 -0.92 -15.14
N ALA A 75 5.51 0.18 -14.96
CA ALA A 75 6.47 0.68 -15.95
C ALA A 75 7.70 -0.22 -16.15
N GLY A 76 7.87 -1.28 -15.39
CA GLY A 76 9.05 -2.12 -15.36
C GLY A 76 10.22 -1.52 -14.58
N LYS A 77 9.95 -0.55 -13.71
CA LYS A 77 10.96 0.07 -12.84
C LYS A 77 10.93 -0.56 -11.46
N GLU A 78 12.11 -0.74 -10.84
CA GLU A 78 12.21 -1.18 -9.46
C GLU A 78 11.77 -0.07 -8.51
N LEU A 79 10.89 -0.42 -7.58
CA LEU A 79 10.36 0.50 -6.59
C LEU A 79 11.07 0.34 -5.25
N ALA A 80 11.65 1.39 -4.68
CA ALA A 80 12.14 1.40 -3.31
C ALA A 80 11.13 2.14 -2.39
N LEU A 81 10.59 1.42 -1.41
CA LEU A 81 9.66 1.95 -0.40
C LEU A 81 10.44 2.40 0.83
N VAL A 82 10.61 3.71 1.00
CA VAL A 82 11.44 4.27 2.07
C VAL A 82 10.57 4.85 3.18
N ASP A 83 10.89 4.51 4.42
CA ASP A 83 10.25 5.12 5.58
C ASP A 83 10.61 6.62 5.66
N PHE A 84 9.57 7.46 5.58
CA PHE A 84 9.76 8.91 5.62
C PHE A 84 10.00 9.45 7.04
N PHE A 85 9.79 8.65 8.08
CA PHE A 85 10.14 9.01 9.45
C PHE A 85 11.62 8.81 9.79
N LEU A 86 12.37 8.11 8.93
CA LEU A 86 13.81 7.97 9.12
C LEU A 86 14.51 9.34 9.09
N PRO A 87 15.58 9.52 9.88
CA PRO A 87 16.44 10.69 9.79
C PRO A 87 16.94 10.92 8.35
N HIS A 88 17.16 12.19 7.99
CA HIS A 88 17.60 12.58 6.64
C HIS A 88 18.84 11.78 6.17
N ASP A 89 19.88 11.70 7.02
CA ASP A 89 21.13 11.04 6.66
C ASP A 89 20.93 9.54 6.42
N SER A 90 20.10 8.89 7.24
CA SER A 90 19.75 7.47 7.05
C SER A 90 19.03 7.24 5.73
N ARG A 91 18.10 8.13 5.34
CA ARG A 91 17.43 8.04 4.04
C ARG A 91 18.41 8.20 2.89
N VAL A 92 19.30 9.20 2.96
CA VAL A 92 20.35 9.42 1.94
C VAL A 92 21.22 8.19 1.79
N ASP A 93 21.64 7.57 2.90
CA ASP A 93 22.46 6.37 2.87
C ASP A 93 21.73 5.17 2.26
N LEU A 94 20.44 4.97 2.57
CA LEU A 94 19.63 3.91 1.96
C LEU A 94 19.50 4.11 0.45
N LEU A 95 19.21 5.33 0.00
CA LEU A 95 19.08 5.62 -1.42
C LEU A 95 20.40 5.42 -2.19
N LYS A 96 21.53 5.80 -1.59
CA LYS A 96 22.86 5.52 -2.17
C LYS A 96 23.16 4.03 -2.23
N LYS A 97 22.93 3.29 -1.14
CA LYS A 97 23.16 1.83 -1.08
C LYS A 97 22.30 1.06 -2.09
N THR A 98 21.12 1.56 -2.37
CA THR A 98 20.19 0.95 -3.33
C THR A 98 20.28 1.54 -4.73
N GLU A 99 21.23 2.44 -5.01
CA GLU A 99 21.47 3.03 -6.34
C GLU A 99 20.19 3.58 -7.00
N VAL A 100 19.40 4.32 -6.20
CA VAL A 100 18.16 4.93 -6.68
C VAL A 100 18.47 6.03 -7.70
N ASN A 101 17.76 6.03 -8.83
CA ASN A 101 17.93 7.01 -9.89
C ASN A 101 17.05 8.25 -9.66
N TYR A 102 15.83 8.06 -9.16
CA TYR A 102 14.85 9.12 -8.91
C TYR A 102 14.17 8.94 -7.57
N THR A 103 13.82 10.06 -6.94
CA THR A 103 13.02 10.06 -5.71
C THR A 103 11.71 10.81 -5.92
N LEU A 104 10.60 10.17 -5.56
CA LEU A 104 9.27 10.77 -5.60
C LEU A 104 8.85 11.13 -4.19
N THR A 105 8.57 12.40 -3.95
CA THR A 105 8.14 12.89 -2.63
C THR A 105 6.83 13.67 -2.73
N SER A 106 6.07 13.69 -1.64
CA SER A 106 4.79 14.39 -1.59
C SER A 106 4.92 15.90 -1.34
N THR A 107 6.05 16.37 -0.82
CA THR A 107 6.29 17.78 -0.49
C THR A 107 7.78 18.12 -0.53
N ASN A 108 8.10 19.42 -0.65
CA ASN A 108 9.47 19.94 -0.58
C ASN A 108 10.18 19.60 0.74
N GLN A 109 9.43 19.35 1.81
CA GLN A 109 9.98 18.99 3.12
C GLN A 109 10.80 17.69 3.10
N TYR A 110 10.51 16.80 2.14
CA TYR A 110 11.16 15.51 2.01
C TYR A 110 12.16 15.45 0.87
N ILE A 111 12.38 16.56 0.14
CA ILE A 111 13.39 16.60 -0.93
C ILE A 111 14.75 16.33 -0.30
N LEU A 112 15.41 15.32 -0.83
CA LEU A 112 16.84 15.13 -0.65
C LEU A 112 17.54 16.11 -1.58
N SER A 113 18.65 16.68 -1.16
CA SER A 113 19.40 17.69 -1.91
C SER A 113 20.15 17.09 -3.11
N ASP A 114 19.48 16.27 -3.92
CA ASP A 114 20.02 15.75 -5.15
C ASP A 114 19.17 16.18 -6.36
N GLU A 115 19.80 16.19 -7.53
CA GLU A 115 19.22 16.68 -8.78
C GLU A 115 18.08 15.80 -9.31
N ASN A 116 17.89 14.61 -8.73
CA ASN A 116 16.95 13.59 -9.20
C ASN A 116 15.66 13.51 -8.36
N SER A 117 15.48 14.42 -7.41
CA SER A 117 14.25 14.46 -6.61
C SER A 117 13.09 15.08 -7.40
N ILE A 118 12.01 14.33 -7.53
CA ILE A 118 10.79 14.78 -8.20
C ILE A 118 9.67 14.90 -7.17
N ILE A 119 9.05 16.07 -7.08
CA ILE A 119 7.89 16.27 -6.22
C ILE A 119 6.67 15.64 -6.89
N ILE A 120 5.97 14.79 -6.18
CA ILE A 120 4.65 14.28 -6.60
C ILE A 120 3.65 15.44 -6.52
N SER A 121 3.56 16.22 -7.60
CA SER A 121 2.68 17.38 -7.66
C SER A 121 1.29 17.01 -8.19
N SER A 122 0.30 17.84 -7.81
CA SER A 122 -1.08 17.67 -8.32
C SER A 122 -1.24 18.15 -9.76
N ALA A 123 -0.30 18.92 -10.24
CA ALA A 123 -0.44 19.72 -11.45
C ALA A 123 0.19 19.11 -12.71
N GLU A 124 1.06 18.11 -12.54
CA GLU A 124 1.69 17.48 -13.69
C GLU A 124 0.67 16.55 -14.38
N LYS A 125 0.23 16.98 -15.53
CA LYS A 125 -0.45 16.11 -16.48
C LYS A 125 0.62 15.26 -17.14
N ASP A 126 0.54 13.95 -16.92
CA ASP A 126 1.35 13.00 -17.65
C ASP A 126 0.99 13.13 -19.14
N ASN A 127 1.87 13.76 -19.92
CA ASN A 127 1.65 13.88 -21.37
C ASN A 127 2.03 12.55 -22.02
N VAL A 128 1.04 11.66 -22.10
CA VAL A 128 1.17 10.31 -22.68
C VAL A 128 0.18 10.10 -23.82
N ASP A 129 -0.31 11.20 -24.42
CA ASP A 129 -1.27 11.16 -25.51
C ASP A 129 -0.71 10.34 -26.68
N GLY A 130 -1.52 9.40 -27.18
CA GLY A 130 -1.17 8.51 -28.28
C GLY A 130 -0.22 7.36 -27.93
N LEU A 131 0.22 7.24 -26.69
CA LEU A 131 0.99 6.06 -26.23
C LEU A 131 0.04 4.93 -25.84
N ILE A 132 0.43 3.70 -26.16
CA ILE A 132 -0.28 2.48 -25.79
C ILE A 132 0.65 1.67 -24.89
N TYR A 133 0.12 1.24 -23.73
CA TYR A 133 0.86 0.38 -22.82
C TYR A 133 1.02 -1.01 -23.40
N ASP A 134 2.23 -1.53 -23.38
CA ASP A 134 2.51 -2.93 -23.77
C ASP A 134 2.26 -3.85 -22.56
N GLU A 135 1.19 -4.63 -22.62
CA GLU A 135 0.78 -5.57 -21.57
C GLU A 135 1.81 -6.69 -21.31
N ASN A 136 2.79 -6.87 -22.20
CA ASN A 136 3.91 -7.81 -22.00
C ASN A 136 5.09 -7.17 -21.25
N THR A 137 4.97 -5.90 -20.83
CA THR A 137 6.01 -5.26 -20.00
C THR A 137 6.21 -6.06 -18.73
N GLN A 138 7.45 -6.50 -18.49
CA GLN A 138 7.81 -7.14 -17.23
C GLN A 138 7.76 -6.11 -16.12
N GLU A 139 6.93 -6.35 -15.11
CA GLU A 139 6.82 -5.48 -13.93
C GLU A 139 8.10 -5.47 -13.10
N GLY A 140 8.39 -4.33 -12.47
CA GLY A 140 9.59 -4.15 -11.68
C GLY A 140 9.46 -4.76 -10.28
N ASP A 141 10.59 -5.05 -9.67
CA ASP A 141 10.67 -5.56 -8.30
C ASP A 141 10.44 -4.44 -7.26
N ILE A 142 10.08 -4.85 -6.06
CA ILE A 142 9.85 -3.98 -4.91
C ILE A 142 10.99 -4.14 -3.90
N ILE A 143 11.64 -3.05 -3.53
CA ILE A 143 12.68 -3.00 -2.51
C ILE A 143 12.05 -2.46 -1.23
N MET A 144 11.98 -3.30 -0.22
CA MET A 144 11.58 -2.94 1.13
C MET A 144 12.77 -2.99 2.08
N PHE A 145 12.66 -2.34 3.22
CA PHE A 145 13.75 -2.27 4.19
C PHE A 145 13.31 -2.90 5.50
N THR A 146 14.12 -3.82 6.02
CA THR A 146 13.85 -4.42 7.33
C THR A 146 14.10 -3.40 8.43
N ALA A 147 13.12 -3.18 9.29
CA ALA A 147 13.30 -2.35 10.48
C ALA A 147 14.05 -3.15 11.56
N THR A 148 15.33 -2.88 11.73
CA THR A 148 16.11 -3.46 12.84
C THR A 148 16.49 -2.37 13.83
N ALA A 149 16.25 -2.63 15.12
CA ALA A 149 16.45 -1.63 16.18
C ALA A 149 17.92 -1.16 16.36
N ASN A 150 18.90 -1.85 15.78
CA ASN A 150 20.33 -1.60 16.04
C ASN A 150 21.26 -1.62 14.82
N GLU A 151 20.75 -1.81 13.60
CA GLU A 151 21.59 -1.84 12.39
C GLU A 151 20.88 -1.14 11.23
N CYS A 152 21.68 -0.63 10.26
CA CYS A 152 21.15 -0.09 9.02
C CYS A 152 20.13 -1.06 8.40
N ASP A 153 18.95 -0.54 8.09
CA ASP A 153 17.91 -1.29 7.42
C ASP A 153 18.48 -2.02 6.20
N LYS A 154 18.22 -3.32 6.13
CA LYS A 154 18.70 -4.13 5.00
C LYS A 154 17.68 -4.07 3.87
N PRO A 155 18.09 -3.78 2.62
CA PRO A 155 17.19 -3.87 1.49
C PRO A 155 16.85 -5.34 1.20
N VAL A 156 15.56 -5.61 1.04
CA VAL A 156 15.02 -6.89 0.60
C VAL A 156 14.30 -6.67 -0.71
N VAL A 157 14.67 -7.43 -1.74
CA VAL A 157 14.05 -7.35 -3.07
C VAL A 157 12.96 -8.42 -3.17
N LEU A 158 11.75 -7.98 -3.44
CA LEU A 158 10.57 -8.82 -3.61
C LEU A 158 10.04 -8.67 -5.03
N SER A 159 9.82 -9.77 -5.73
CA SER A 159 9.13 -9.73 -7.02
C SER A 159 7.62 -9.54 -6.83
N VAL A 160 6.94 -9.11 -7.89
CA VAL A 160 5.46 -9.07 -7.92
C VAL A 160 4.89 -10.46 -7.63
N ASP A 161 5.51 -11.53 -8.13
CA ASP A 161 5.10 -12.91 -7.84
C ASP A 161 5.19 -13.23 -6.34
N ASN A 162 6.23 -12.78 -5.64
CA ASN A 162 6.32 -12.98 -4.20
C ASN A 162 5.13 -12.34 -3.47
N ILE A 163 4.77 -11.12 -3.85
CA ILE A 163 3.65 -10.39 -3.24
C ILE A 163 2.31 -11.06 -3.56
N LEU A 164 2.08 -11.44 -4.82
CA LEU A 164 0.82 -12.07 -5.23
C LEU A 164 0.68 -13.48 -4.63
N ASN A 165 1.76 -14.23 -4.49
CA ASN A 165 1.75 -15.51 -3.77
C ASN A 165 1.41 -15.34 -2.29
N ALA A 166 1.92 -14.28 -1.64
CA ALA A 166 1.52 -13.95 -0.28
C ALA A 166 0.01 -13.63 -0.19
N VAL A 167 -0.53 -12.85 -1.15
CA VAL A 167 -1.97 -12.56 -1.24
C VAL A 167 -2.80 -13.83 -1.40
N MET A 168 -2.37 -14.76 -2.26
CA MET A 168 -3.06 -16.05 -2.43
C MET A 168 -3.02 -16.89 -1.15
N ALA A 169 -1.90 -16.88 -0.43
CA ALA A 169 -1.79 -17.55 0.86
C ALA A 169 -2.73 -16.95 1.91
N ILE A 170 -2.87 -15.62 1.94
CA ILE A 170 -3.84 -14.94 2.81
C ILE A 170 -5.27 -15.37 2.45
N ASN A 171 -5.63 -15.35 1.16
CA ASN A 171 -6.96 -15.75 0.67
C ASN A 171 -7.32 -17.19 1.03
N SER A 172 -6.33 -18.06 1.23
CA SER A 172 -6.59 -19.44 1.68
C SER A 172 -7.09 -19.54 3.13
N ARG A 173 -6.98 -18.47 3.91
CA ARG A 173 -7.25 -18.43 5.34
C ARG A 173 -8.21 -17.32 5.76
N VAL A 174 -8.15 -16.18 5.10
CA VAL A 174 -8.92 -14.99 5.43
C VAL A 174 -9.76 -14.61 4.24
N GLU A 175 -11.05 -14.50 4.44
CA GLU A 175 -11.99 -14.07 3.42
C GLU A 175 -11.94 -12.55 3.26
N CYS A 176 -11.90 -12.09 2.01
CA CYS A 176 -12.06 -10.70 1.62
C CYS A 176 -12.78 -10.67 0.27
N THR A 177 -13.80 -9.86 0.18
CA THR A 177 -14.67 -9.74 -1.01
C THR A 177 -14.75 -8.31 -1.50
N SER A 178 -15.40 -8.08 -2.62
CA SER A 178 -15.67 -6.74 -3.17
C SER A 178 -16.56 -5.87 -2.26
N ASP A 179 -17.28 -6.46 -1.33
CA ASP A 179 -18.14 -5.74 -0.40
C ASP A 179 -17.39 -5.24 0.84
N ASP A 180 -16.14 -5.64 1.01
CA ASP A 180 -15.33 -5.28 2.16
C ASP A 180 -14.71 -3.90 2.05
N ILE A 181 -14.54 -3.27 3.22
CA ILE A 181 -13.90 -1.98 3.42
C ILE A 181 -12.71 -2.17 4.37
N VAL A 182 -11.51 -1.90 3.87
CA VAL A 182 -10.28 -2.02 4.66
C VAL A 182 -9.75 -0.63 5.00
N LEU A 183 -9.56 -0.36 6.29
CA LEU A 183 -8.92 0.87 6.74
C LEU A 183 -7.41 0.68 6.85
N ALA A 184 -6.67 1.34 5.96
CA ALA A 184 -5.21 1.32 5.93
C ALA A 184 -4.63 2.29 6.98
N GLN A 185 -4.36 1.78 8.18
CA GLN A 185 -3.77 2.53 9.29
C GLN A 185 -2.27 2.29 9.43
N ILE A 186 -1.78 1.13 8.97
CA ILE A 186 -0.36 0.79 8.98
C ILE A 186 0.32 1.49 7.82
N PRO A 187 1.50 2.09 8.02
CA PRO A 187 2.23 2.73 6.93
C PRO A 187 2.45 1.80 5.73
N LEU A 188 2.13 2.29 4.53
CA LEU A 188 2.20 1.48 3.30
C LEU A 188 3.63 1.20 2.81
N HIS A 189 4.66 1.82 3.39
CA HIS A 189 6.05 1.47 3.13
C HIS A 189 6.52 0.24 3.92
N ASN A 190 5.74 -0.20 4.91
CA ASN A 190 5.98 -1.42 5.67
C ASN A 190 5.28 -2.60 4.98
N GLU A 191 5.91 -3.78 4.95
CA GLU A 191 5.39 -4.96 4.25
C GLU A 191 4.00 -5.39 4.74
N PHE A 192 3.75 -5.29 6.05
CA PHE A 192 2.45 -5.63 6.63
C PHE A 192 1.36 -4.67 6.12
N GLY A 193 1.62 -3.35 6.15
CA GLY A 193 0.72 -2.35 5.59
C GLY A 193 0.54 -2.50 4.08
N PHE A 194 1.65 -2.70 3.35
CA PHE A 194 1.64 -2.84 1.91
C PHE A 194 0.79 -4.03 1.44
N ILE A 195 1.05 -5.21 2.01
CA ILE A 195 0.37 -6.43 1.57
C ILE A 195 -1.07 -6.46 2.09
N TYR A 196 -1.28 -6.33 3.40
CA TYR A 196 -2.59 -6.55 4.02
C TYR A 196 -3.54 -5.36 3.87
N SER A 197 -3.03 -4.13 3.92
CA SER A 197 -3.90 -2.94 3.85
C SER A 197 -4.06 -2.36 2.46
N LEU A 198 -3.26 -2.80 1.47
CA LEU A 198 -3.34 -2.26 0.11
C LEU A 198 -3.50 -3.36 -0.96
N ILE A 199 -2.49 -4.25 -1.12
CA ILE A 199 -2.51 -5.17 -2.27
C ILE A 199 -3.60 -6.24 -2.12
N TRP A 200 -3.71 -6.88 -0.95
CA TRP A 200 -4.69 -7.92 -0.69
C TRP A 200 -6.15 -7.46 -0.88
N PRO A 201 -6.61 -6.32 -0.31
CA PRO A 201 -7.97 -5.86 -0.57
C PRO A 201 -8.18 -5.47 -2.03
N LEU A 202 -7.24 -4.76 -2.67
CA LEU A 202 -7.38 -4.43 -4.10
C LEU A 202 -7.38 -5.68 -4.99
N TYR A 203 -6.63 -6.72 -4.64
CA TYR A 203 -6.67 -8.00 -5.37
C TYR A 203 -8.07 -8.62 -5.36
N ASN A 204 -8.78 -8.52 -4.23
CA ASN A 204 -10.12 -9.06 -4.05
C ASN A 204 -11.25 -8.12 -4.49
N GLY A 205 -10.91 -6.94 -4.99
CA GLY A 205 -11.91 -5.96 -5.44
C GLY A 205 -12.54 -5.13 -4.32
N ALA A 206 -11.99 -5.19 -3.10
CA ALA A 206 -12.46 -4.47 -1.92
C ALA A 206 -12.06 -2.98 -1.95
N MET A 207 -12.71 -2.18 -1.11
CA MET A 207 -12.41 -0.76 -0.94
C MET A 207 -11.26 -0.56 0.06
N VAL A 208 -10.28 0.26 -0.29
CA VAL A 208 -9.20 0.70 0.60
C VAL A 208 -9.43 2.15 1.02
N CYS A 209 -9.57 2.39 2.31
CA CYS A 209 -9.64 3.73 2.90
C CYS A 209 -8.28 4.10 3.50
N ILE A 210 -7.66 5.17 3.03
CA ILE A 210 -6.37 5.63 3.56
C ILE A 210 -6.61 6.40 4.86
N GLY A 211 -6.16 5.83 5.96
CA GLY A 211 -6.27 6.44 7.29
C GLY A 211 -5.28 7.58 7.49
N ARG A 212 -5.65 8.52 8.37
CA ARG A 212 -4.84 9.68 8.76
C ARG A 212 -3.86 9.38 9.90
N GLY A 213 -3.73 8.10 10.25
CA GLY A 213 -2.86 7.59 11.31
C GLY A 213 -3.57 7.45 12.65
N LEU A 214 -2.86 6.84 13.62
CA LEU A 214 -3.43 6.38 14.89
C LEU A 214 -4.17 7.47 15.69
N ARG A 215 -3.75 8.74 15.58
CA ARG A 215 -4.40 9.87 16.29
C ARG A 215 -5.82 10.18 15.80
N HIS A 216 -6.19 9.69 14.63
CA HIS A 216 -7.48 9.94 13.99
C HIS A 216 -8.29 8.65 13.81
N VAL A 217 -7.84 7.54 14.41
CA VAL A 217 -8.39 6.21 14.18
C VAL A 217 -9.89 6.12 14.52
N ASP A 218 -10.33 6.79 15.58
CA ASP A 218 -11.73 6.87 16.01
C ASP A 218 -12.60 7.56 14.94
N ALA A 219 -12.17 8.73 14.50
CA ALA A 219 -12.86 9.49 13.47
C ALA A 219 -12.83 8.76 12.10
N ASP A 220 -11.68 8.15 11.74
CA ASP A 220 -11.54 7.39 10.51
C ASP A 220 -12.42 6.13 10.53
N THR A 221 -12.47 5.42 11.65
CA THR A 221 -13.36 4.25 11.83
C THR A 221 -14.83 4.64 11.74
N TYR A 222 -15.21 5.76 12.36
CA TYR A 222 -16.59 6.25 12.26
C TYR A 222 -16.96 6.69 10.84
N TYR A 223 -16.05 7.36 10.15
CA TYR A 223 -16.29 7.93 8.82
C TYR A 223 -16.29 6.86 7.72
N TYR A 224 -15.32 5.95 7.75
CA TYR A 224 -15.14 4.93 6.71
C TYR A 224 -15.91 3.65 6.98
N ASN A 225 -16.28 3.39 8.24
CA ASN A 225 -17.03 2.23 8.66
C ASN A 225 -16.45 0.88 8.16
N PRO A 226 -15.15 0.59 8.45
CA PRO A 226 -14.47 -0.58 7.89
C PRO A 226 -15.09 -1.91 8.35
N THR A 227 -15.11 -2.89 7.43
CA THR A 227 -15.51 -4.28 7.73
C THR A 227 -14.31 -5.12 8.17
N ILE A 228 -13.11 -4.76 7.73
CA ILE A 228 -11.85 -5.41 8.08
C ILE A 228 -10.89 -4.39 8.69
N LEU A 229 -10.36 -4.72 9.85
CA LEU A 229 -9.38 -3.91 10.57
C LEU A 229 -8.03 -4.63 10.64
N ILE A 230 -6.97 -3.93 10.28
CA ILE A 230 -5.61 -4.47 10.27
C ILE A 230 -4.75 -3.59 11.16
N GLY A 231 -4.06 -4.20 12.13
CA GLY A 231 -3.28 -3.42 13.07
C GLY A 231 -2.26 -4.21 13.87
N THR A 232 -1.35 -3.50 14.52
CA THR A 232 -0.53 -4.09 15.57
C THR A 232 -1.38 -4.31 16.82
N PRO A 233 -0.97 -5.20 17.75
CA PRO A 233 -1.72 -5.42 18.98
C PRO A 233 -2.02 -4.13 19.75
N SER A 234 -1.04 -3.21 19.82
CA SER A 234 -1.21 -1.92 20.50
C SER A 234 -2.20 -0.99 19.79
N MET A 235 -2.24 -0.99 18.45
CA MET A 235 -3.21 -0.21 17.68
C MET A 235 -4.63 -0.71 17.91
N ILE A 236 -4.83 -2.02 17.85
CA ILE A 236 -6.13 -2.66 18.06
C ILE A 236 -6.64 -2.42 19.50
N ASP A 237 -5.77 -2.57 20.50
CA ASP A 237 -6.16 -2.34 21.90
C ASP A 237 -6.48 -0.87 22.15
N TYR A 238 -5.69 0.05 21.59
CA TYR A 238 -5.94 1.49 21.66
C TYR A 238 -7.30 1.85 21.06
N GLN A 239 -7.60 1.38 19.85
CA GLN A 239 -8.88 1.64 19.19
C GLN A 239 -10.06 1.09 19.99
N ARG A 240 -9.95 -0.16 20.47
CA ARG A 240 -10.94 -0.79 21.33
C ARG A 240 -11.22 0.03 22.60
N ALA A 241 -10.17 0.59 23.20
CA ALA A 241 -10.28 1.37 24.45
C ALA A 241 -10.90 2.74 24.25
N ILE A 242 -10.68 3.40 23.10
CA ILE A 242 -11.15 4.78 22.86
C ILE A 242 -12.57 4.80 22.32
N SER A 243 -12.84 4.07 21.24
CA SER A 243 -14.12 4.19 20.53
C SER A 243 -14.88 2.85 20.41
N GLY A 244 -14.26 1.76 20.81
CA GLY A 244 -14.75 0.44 20.45
C GLY A 244 -14.63 0.17 18.95
N PHE A 245 -15.36 -0.82 18.49
CA PHE A 245 -15.44 -1.18 17.08
C PHE A 245 -16.79 -0.77 16.50
N ASN A 246 -16.83 -0.45 15.20
CA ASN A 246 -18.08 -0.19 14.52
C ASN A 246 -18.88 -1.50 14.36
N LYS A 247 -20.17 -1.40 14.03
CA LYS A 247 -21.07 -2.54 13.94
C LYS A 247 -20.86 -3.40 12.68
N GLU A 248 -20.25 -2.83 11.66
CA GLU A 248 -19.99 -3.49 10.38
C GLU A 248 -18.68 -4.28 10.41
N LEU A 249 -17.83 -4.04 11.43
CA LEU A 249 -16.58 -4.76 11.57
C LEU A 249 -16.84 -6.24 11.82
N ASN A 250 -16.29 -7.08 10.96
CA ASN A 250 -16.44 -8.54 11.04
C ASN A 250 -15.10 -9.27 11.19
N THR A 251 -13.98 -8.62 10.78
CA THR A 251 -12.69 -9.26 10.76
C THR A 251 -11.60 -8.35 11.33
N ILE A 252 -10.76 -8.90 12.20
CA ILE A 252 -9.54 -8.23 12.70
C ILE A 252 -8.32 -9.09 12.37
N ILE A 253 -7.30 -8.46 11.77
CA ILE A 253 -6.00 -9.07 11.49
C ILE A 253 -4.95 -8.36 12.34
N ILE A 254 -4.29 -9.10 13.21
CA ILE A 254 -3.29 -8.61 14.16
C ILE A 254 -1.91 -9.13 13.73
N GLY A 255 -0.93 -8.24 13.59
CA GLY A 255 0.43 -8.63 13.22
C GLY A 255 1.47 -7.56 13.52
N GLY A 256 2.70 -7.77 13.07
CA GLY A 256 3.80 -6.82 13.24
C GLY A 256 4.42 -6.79 14.64
N ALA A 257 3.79 -7.41 15.64
CA ALA A 257 4.32 -7.56 17.00
C ALA A 257 3.68 -8.76 17.70
N SER A 258 4.27 -9.22 18.81
CA SER A 258 3.69 -10.26 19.63
C SER A 258 2.35 -9.83 20.23
N CYS A 259 1.29 -10.59 19.97
CA CYS A 259 -0.04 -10.31 20.50
C CYS A 259 -0.16 -10.82 21.96
N PRO A 260 -0.50 -9.95 22.93
CA PRO A 260 -0.79 -10.40 24.29
C PRO A 260 -1.97 -11.36 24.31
N PHE A 261 -1.83 -12.50 25.01
CA PHE A 261 -2.85 -13.54 25.07
C PHE A 261 -4.23 -12.99 25.51
N ARG A 262 -4.25 -12.15 26.54
CA ARG A 262 -5.49 -11.52 27.05
C ARG A 262 -6.20 -10.65 26.00
N LEU A 263 -5.44 -9.92 25.17
CA LEU A 263 -6.03 -9.13 24.10
C LEU A 263 -6.68 -10.04 23.08
N PHE A 264 -5.97 -11.09 22.65
CA PHE A 264 -6.46 -12.04 21.67
C PHE A 264 -7.71 -12.78 22.17
N GLU A 265 -7.70 -13.28 23.40
CA GLU A 265 -8.85 -13.91 24.07
C GLU A 265 -10.08 -12.99 24.09
N ASN A 266 -9.92 -11.75 24.58
CA ASN A 266 -11.01 -10.76 24.64
C ASN A 266 -11.62 -10.43 23.26
N LEU A 267 -10.82 -10.48 22.20
CA LEU A 267 -11.32 -10.27 20.84
C LEU A 267 -12.04 -11.51 20.31
N CYS A 268 -11.55 -12.71 20.62
CA CYS A 268 -12.20 -13.97 20.23
C CYS A 268 -13.51 -14.23 20.96
N ASP A 269 -13.73 -13.61 22.13
CA ASP A 269 -15.00 -13.68 22.87
C ASP A 269 -16.12 -12.83 22.23
N SER A 270 -15.79 -12.06 21.19
CA SER A 270 -16.76 -11.31 20.38
C SER A 270 -17.16 -12.09 19.12
N ASP A 271 -18.17 -11.61 18.40
CA ASP A 271 -18.61 -12.20 17.12
C ASP A 271 -17.63 -11.93 15.95
N LEU A 272 -16.42 -11.43 16.23
CA LEU A 272 -15.43 -11.08 15.24
C LEU A 272 -14.58 -12.28 14.82
N LYS A 273 -14.25 -12.36 13.53
CA LYS A 273 -13.19 -13.25 13.04
C LYS A 273 -11.83 -12.61 13.36
N VAL A 274 -11.04 -13.24 14.23
CA VAL A 274 -9.74 -12.68 14.68
C VAL A 274 -8.60 -13.57 14.19
N TYR A 275 -7.65 -12.96 13.47
CA TYR A 275 -6.48 -13.63 12.96
C TYR A 275 -5.21 -12.99 13.55
N ASN A 276 -4.36 -13.83 14.14
CA ASN A 276 -3.03 -13.42 14.59
C ASN A 276 -2.01 -13.95 13.58
N ILE A 277 -1.31 -13.04 12.93
CA ILE A 277 -0.35 -13.36 11.88
C ILE A 277 1.09 -13.11 12.33
N TYR A 278 2.00 -13.89 11.78
CA TYR A 278 3.43 -13.73 11.95
C TYR A 278 4.12 -13.69 10.58
N GLY A 279 5.03 -12.75 10.39
CA GLY A 279 5.81 -12.61 9.17
C GLY A 279 6.96 -11.63 9.35
N MET A 280 7.83 -11.62 8.37
CA MET A 280 8.97 -10.70 8.21
C MET A 280 9.10 -10.34 6.72
N THR A 281 9.78 -9.22 6.47
CA THR A 281 10.11 -8.78 5.11
C THR A 281 11.00 -9.76 4.38
#